data_9c7c7999b84da97e4764672f4c9734fa
#
_entry.id   9c7c7999b84da97e4764672f4c9734fa
#
_cell.length_a   1.000
_cell.length_b   1.000
_cell.length_c   1.000
_cell.angle_alpha   90.00
_cell.angle_beta   90.00
_cell.angle_gamma   90.00
#
_symmetry.space_group_name_H-M   'P 1'
#
loop_
_entity.id
_entity.type
_entity.pdbx_description
1 polymer ?
#
loop_
_entity_poly.entity_id
_entity_poly.type
_entity_poly.pdbx_seq_one_letter_code
_entity_poly.pdbx_strand_id
1 'polypeptide(L)'
;MRKKIYIKIFFIISLIFPNVIFADEYDDNNYRPENSSINIEQSNLPIVFIDTRHGSDYPNIIHKDSDIVARMKIIMNKDGINFGDTIIYPNQTVNYEGWISIQYRGNTSFSASEKKPFNIKTLVTDNVNAKKQKVEIMGMPKDNKWTLLAPYNDRSLIRDVLMFQLARPYFDYVPRVRHCELILDGYYYGIYVMAEKPSKGKYRLNLDDPGDNGDELTGGYQLEVDRDDEQYYYRSKHIMKDQNGKPYIYNNSTVFQYKHPDYEEMTTEQMNYIQNQIDLMEQTLDSDGFTDPEKGYRKYLDHISFIDQQLSQEVSGNIDGYRLSTNIYKKRDSQDPRFKTTLWDFNLAFGNAMQMGGTKTDYWVYQNTYVPDYDYKVPFWWSRMMEDPAYVNDLKARWKQYREGSYSDKAIEHTIDSLVNHLKINGALERNNKVYNMFGDKWVWPVPNFETNNTYEKEINYLKTWLKERINWLDEQLEFQPEYTGIKTEIEKDDKQVIGYYNLQGKLLTKPQKGITIIRYKNRISSKIITK
;
A
#
# COMPACT_ATOMS: atom_id res chain seq x y z
N MET A 1 -36.39 -5.57 -7.49
CA MET A 1 -36.08 -6.50 -8.59
C MET A 1 -34.62 -6.36 -9.01
N ARG A 2 -33.64 -6.37 -8.06
CA ARG A 2 -32.19 -6.16 -8.35
C ARG A 2 -31.26 -7.14 -7.61
N LYS A 3 -31.77 -8.30 -7.15
CA LYS A 3 -30.97 -9.33 -6.43
C LYS A 3 -30.28 -10.39 -7.32
N LYS A 4 -30.34 -10.28 -8.65
CA LYS A 4 -29.92 -11.39 -9.54
C LYS A 4 -28.57 -11.22 -10.27
N ILE A 5 -27.87 -10.09 -10.15
CA ILE A 5 -26.62 -9.87 -10.92
C ILE A 5 -25.36 -10.28 -10.16
N TYR A 6 -25.37 -10.24 -8.82
CA TYR A 6 -24.21 -10.64 -7.99
C TYR A 6 -23.85 -12.14 -8.04
N ILE A 7 -24.78 -13.01 -8.41
CA ILE A 7 -24.61 -14.49 -8.37
C ILE A 7 -23.67 -15.00 -9.49
N LYS A 8 -23.51 -14.30 -10.61
CA LYS A 8 -22.73 -14.84 -11.75
C LYS A 8 -21.21 -14.68 -11.61
N ILE A 9 -20.71 -13.65 -10.93
CA ILE A 9 -19.25 -13.46 -10.73
C ILE A 9 -18.75 -14.40 -9.62
N PHE A 10 -19.55 -14.63 -8.60
CA PHE A 10 -19.25 -15.58 -7.51
C PHE A 10 -19.09 -17.04 -8.00
N PHE A 11 -19.84 -17.45 -9.01
CA PHE A 11 -19.82 -18.85 -9.50
C PHE A 11 -18.53 -19.21 -10.25
N ILE A 12 -17.81 -18.26 -10.84
CA ILE A 12 -16.56 -18.52 -11.58
C ILE A 12 -15.38 -18.71 -10.63
N ILE A 13 -15.34 -17.99 -9.51
CA ILE A 13 -14.28 -18.14 -8.49
C ILE A 13 -14.48 -19.49 -7.74
N SER A 14 -15.71 -19.92 -7.47
CA SER A 14 -15.99 -21.19 -6.80
C SER A 14 -15.66 -22.43 -7.65
N LEU A 15 -15.64 -22.31 -8.98
CA LEU A 15 -15.28 -23.41 -9.89
C LEU A 15 -13.76 -23.62 -10.01
N ILE A 16 -12.95 -22.58 -9.74
CA ILE A 16 -11.48 -22.66 -9.81
C ILE A 16 -10.88 -23.00 -8.43
N PHE A 17 -11.58 -22.69 -7.34
CA PHE A 17 -11.13 -22.93 -5.96
C PHE A 17 -12.28 -23.49 -5.10
N PRO A 18 -12.51 -24.81 -5.10
CA PRO A 18 -13.66 -25.43 -4.43
C PRO A 18 -13.67 -25.28 -2.90
N ASN A 19 -12.63 -24.73 -2.28
CA ASN A 19 -12.51 -24.58 -0.81
C ASN A 19 -12.46 -23.12 -0.33
N VAL A 20 -12.77 -22.13 -1.17
CA VAL A 20 -12.94 -20.76 -0.70
C VAL A 20 -14.35 -20.65 -0.12
N ILE A 21 -14.50 -20.85 1.17
CA ILE A 21 -15.72 -20.52 1.90
C ILE A 21 -15.79 -19.00 1.99
N PHE A 22 -16.53 -18.38 1.07
CA PHE A 22 -16.98 -16.99 1.30
C PHE A 22 -18.02 -17.05 2.40
N ALA A 23 -17.80 -16.29 3.47
CA ALA A 23 -18.81 -16.13 4.52
C ALA A 23 -20.02 -15.41 3.92
N ASP A 24 -20.94 -16.16 3.33
CA ASP A 24 -22.28 -15.73 3.00
C ASP A 24 -23.15 -16.01 4.23
N GLU A 25 -23.29 -15.02 5.04
CA GLU A 25 -24.43 -14.68 5.88
C GLU A 25 -23.93 -13.68 6.92
N TYR A 26 -24.51 -12.50 6.92
CA TYR A 26 -24.36 -11.56 8.02
C TYR A 26 -24.94 -12.27 9.25
N ASP A 27 -24.03 -12.82 10.06
CA ASP A 27 -24.42 -13.26 11.40
C ASP A 27 -24.93 -12.03 12.16
N ASP A 28 -26.04 -12.16 12.89
CA ASP A 28 -26.62 -11.08 13.70
C ASP A 28 -25.73 -10.69 14.90
N ASN A 29 -24.48 -11.10 14.91
CA ASN A 29 -23.48 -10.79 15.93
C ASN A 29 -22.23 -10.16 15.31
N ASN A 30 -21.53 -9.32 16.07
CA ASN A 30 -20.20 -8.87 15.70
C ASN A 30 -19.28 -10.08 15.52
N TYR A 31 -18.57 -10.12 14.39
CA TYR A 31 -17.55 -11.14 14.19
C TYR A 31 -16.55 -11.08 15.35
N ARG A 32 -16.42 -12.17 16.06
CA ARG A 32 -15.49 -12.32 17.18
C ARG A 32 -14.52 -13.46 16.90
N PRO A 33 -13.19 -13.24 16.95
CA PRO A 33 -12.23 -14.33 16.78
C PRO A 33 -12.38 -15.39 17.88
N GLU A 34 -12.23 -16.67 17.53
CA GLU A 34 -12.43 -17.79 18.47
C GLU A 34 -11.54 -17.71 19.72
N ASN A 35 -10.26 -17.40 19.55
CA ASN A 35 -9.29 -17.35 20.65
C ASN A 35 -9.07 -15.92 21.19
N SER A 36 -10.09 -15.08 21.22
CA SER A 36 -10.00 -13.65 21.53
C SER A 36 -9.96 -13.33 23.03
N SER A 37 -10.10 -14.31 23.93
CA SER A 37 -9.95 -14.11 25.39
C SER A 37 -8.47 -14.04 25.80
N ILE A 38 -7.76 -13.05 25.30
CA ILE A 38 -6.34 -12.80 25.56
C ILE A 38 -6.16 -11.50 26.30
N ASN A 39 -5.43 -11.50 27.38
CA ASN A 39 -5.04 -10.30 28.10
C ASN A 39 -3.71 -9.77 27.58
N ILE A 40 -3.63 -8.46 27.37
CA ILE A 40 -2.38 -7.75 27.08
C ILE A 40 -1.73 -7.38 28.42
N GLU A 41 -0.75 -8.15 28.88
CA GLU A 41 0.00 -7.78 30.07
C GLU A 41 0.76 -6.48 29.86
N GLN A 42 1.54 -6.44 28.77
CA GLN A 42 2.20 -5.23 28.29
C GLN A 42 2.39 -5.28 26.77
N SER A 43 2.45 -4.11 26.14
CA SER A 43 2.71 -3.94 24.71
C SER A 43 3.56 -2.70 24.44
N ASN A 44 4.45 -2.77 23.45
CA ASN A 44 5.10 -1.58 22.90
C ASN A 44 4.24 -0.89 21.81
N LEU A 45 3.19 -1.56 21.35
CA LEU A 45 2.22 -0.98 20.43
C LEU A 45 1.16 -0.19 21.22
N PRO A 46 0.64 0.92 20.68
CA PRO A 46 -0.57 1.54 21.23
C PRO A 46 -1.71 0.53 21.31
N ILE A 47 -2.53 0.62 22.36
CA ILE A 47 -3.68 -0.23 22.55
C ILE A 47 -4.95 0.58 22.29
N VAL A 48 -5.74 0.12 21.33
CA VAL A 48 -7.03 0.71 20.95
C VAL A 48 -8.15 -0.10 21.58
N PHE A 49 -8.95 0.55 22.40
CA PHE A 49 -10.17 0.00 22.97
C PHE A 49 -11.36 0.60 22.23
N ILE A 50 -12.26 -0.24 21.74
CA ILE A 50 -13.54 0.17 21.16
C ILE A 50 -14.65 -0.57 21.90
N ASP A 51 -15.67 0.19 22.32
CA ASP A 51 -16.84 -0.32 22.99
C ASP A 51 -18.09 0.13 22.21
N THR A 52 -18.80 -0.84 21.67
CA THR A 52 -20.02 -0.63 20.87
C THR A 52 -21.31 -0.62 21.69
N ARG A 53 -21.25 -0.85 23.02
CA ARG A 53 -22.40 -0.96 23.94
C ARG A 53 -23.05 0.39 24.25
N HIS A 54 -23.31 1.21 23.25
CA HIS A 54 -23.94 2.51 23.39
C HIS A 54 -25.43 2.36 23.71
N GLY A 55 -25.83 2.70 24.93
CA GLY A 55 -27.20 2.60 25.38
C GLY A 55 -27.78 1.19 25.52
N SER A 56 -26.92 0.17 25.55
CA SER A 56 -27.28 -1.24 25.66
C SER A 56 -26.34 -1.97 26.62
N ASP A 57 -26.82 -3.04 27.26
CA ASP A 57 -26.00 -3.97 28.05
C ASP A 57 -25.18 -4.92 27.14
N TYR A 58 -25.54 -5.01 25.86
CA TYR A 58 -24.92 -5.85 24.86
C TYR A 58 -24.24 -5.01 23.77
N PRO A 59 -23.16 -5.53 23.13
CA PRO A 59 -22.54 -4.90 21.96
C PRO A 59 -23.54 -4.65 20.85
N ASN A 60 -23.49 -3.45 20.25
CA ASN A 60 -24.24 -3.15 19.03
C ASN A 60 -23.53 -3.76 17.82
N ILE A 61 -24.28 -4.25 16.85
CA ILE A 61 -23.77 -4.89 15.65
C ILE A 61 -23.14 -3.83 14.73
N ILE A 62 -21.90 -4.04 14.34
CA ILE A 62 -21.22 -3.21 13.35
C ILE A 62 -21.68 -3.67 11.95
N HIS A 63 -22.06 -2.72 11.09
CA HIS A 63 -22.53 -2.99 9.74
C HIS A 63 -21.49 -2.57 8.69
N LYS A 64 -21.59 -3.11 7.47
CA LYS A 64 -20.77 -2.70 6.34
C LYS A 64 -21.28 -1.42 5.69
N ASP A 65 -22.59 -1.25 5.63
CA ASP A 65 -23.24 -0.21 4.82
C ASP A 65 -23.81 0.94 5.67
N SER A 66 -23.60 0.91 6.99
CA SER A 66 -24.04 1.96 7.90
C SER A 66 -23.14 2.12 9.10
N ASP A 67 -22.95 3.35 9.52
CA ASP A 67 -22.21 3.70 10.73
C ASP A 67 -23.04 3.39 12.00
N ILE A 68 -22.40 2.86 13.04
CA ILE A 68 -22.91 2.85 14.41
C ILE A 68 -22.04 3.73 15.31
N VAL A 69 -22.60 4.20 16.44
CA VAL A 69 -21.85 4.94 17.46
C VAL A 69 -21.13 3.96 18.39
N ALA A 70 -19.88 4.29 18.74
CA ALA A 70 -19.08 3.57 19.72
C ALA A 70 -18.19 4.53 20.53
N ARG A 71 -17.61 4.03 21.64
CA ARG A 71 -16.55 4.71 22.38
C ARG A 71 -15.21 4.17 21.91
N MET A 72 -14.23 5.04 21.71
CA MET A 72 -12.86 4.64 21.46
C MET A 72 -11.93 5.29 22.50
N LYS A 73 -11.03 4.48 23.05
CA LYS A 73 -9.95 4.93 23.92
C LYS A 73 -8.62 4.38 23.39
N ILE A 74 -7.59 5.20 23.34
CA ILE A 74 -6.25 4.80 22.89
C ILE A 74 -5.26 5.06 24.02
N ILE A 75 -4.58 4.01 24.45
CA ILE A 75 -3.46 4.09 25.39
C ILE A 75 -2.16 4.14 24.59
N MET A 76 -1.35 5.16 24.86
CA MET A 76 -0.03 5.33 24.25
C MET A 76 0.91 6.05 25.23
N ASN A 77 1.61 5.29 26.01
CA ASN A 77 2.54 5.81 27.01
C ASN A 77 3.81 6.37 26.35
N LYS A 78 4.40 7.39 26.95
CA LYS A 78 5.60 8.07 26.42
C LYS A 78 6.85 7.20 26.44
N ASP A 79 6.93 6.26 27.38
CA ASP A 79 8.01 5.27 27.52
C ASP A 79 7.86 4.10 26.52
N GLY A 80 6.75 4.07 25.76
CA GLY A 80 6.46 3.02 24.80
C GLY A 80 6.02 1.69 25.41
N ILE A 81 5.65 1.66 26.72
CA ILE A 81 5.13 0.46 27.39
C ILE A 81 3.68 0.69 27.78
N ASN A 82 2.76 -0.02 27.13
CA ASN A 82 1.33 0.09 27.34
C ASN A 82 0.78 -1.19 28.00
N PHE A 83 -0.22 -1.05 28.85
CA PHE A 83 -0.85 -2.16 29.58
C PHE A 83 -2.33 -2.27 29.18
N GLY A 84 -2.80 -3.51 28.95
CA GLY A 84 -4.19 -3.77 28.58
C GLY A 84 -5.15 -3.64 29.77
N ASP A 85 -4.69 -3.93 30.98
CA ASP A 85 -5.50 -3.76 32.18
C ASP A 85 -5.46 -2.31 32.67
N THR A 86 -6.53 -1.57 32.38
CA THR A 86 -6.67 -0.16 32.78
C THR A 86 -7.14 0.01 34.22
N ILE A 87 -7.51 -1.07 34.92
CA ILE A 87 -7.89 -1.05 36.35
C ILE A 87 -6.63 -1.16 37.21
N ILE A 88 -5.75 -2.13 36.89
CA ILE A 88 -4.47 -2.28 37.56
C ILE A 88 -3.53 -1.12 37.26
N TYR A 89 -3.56 -0.62 36.00
CA TYR A 89 -2.71 0.49 35.53
C TYR A 89 -3.56 1.72 35.14
N PRO A 90 -4.16 2.45 36.10
CA PRO A 90 -5.11 3.54 35.82
C PRO A 90 -4.44 4.83 35.32
N ASN A 91 -3.12 5.00 35.53
CA ASN A 91 -2.39 6.26 35.27
C ASN A 91 -1.68 6.26 33.90
N GLN A 92 -2.13 5.45 32.96
CA GLN A 92 -1.56 5.42 31.61
C GLN A 92 -1.90 6.68 30.80
N THR A 93 -1.01 7.03 29.87
CA THR A 93 -1.25 8.15 28.97
C THR A 93 -2.36 7.81 27.97
N VAL A 94 -3.48 8.52 28.06
CA VAL A 94 -4.57 8.44 27.10
C VAL A 94 -4.25 9.37 25.93
N ASN A 95 -3.97 8.81 24.76
CA ASN A 95 -3.75 9.57 23.52
C ASN A 95 -5.05 10.13 22.97
N TYR A 96 -6.12 9.34 22.99
CA TYR A 96 -7.47 9.74 22.59
C TYR A 96 -8.50 9.02 23.45
N GLU A 97 -9.56 9.72 23.79
CA GLU A 97 -10.79 9.14 24.33
C GLU A 97 -12.00 9.97 23.88
N GLY A 98 -12.95 9.33 23.19
CA GLY A 98 -14.10 10.04 22.66
C GLY A 98 -15.09 9.15 21.93
N TRP A 99 -16.10 9.80 21.35
CA TRP A 99 -17.11 9.17 20.52
C TRP A 99 -16.59 8.98 19.10
N ILE A 100 -16.94 7.86 18.50
CA ILE A 100 -16.67 7.53 17.11
C ILE A 100 -17.93 7.01 16.42
N SER A 101 -18.01 7.14 15.10
CA SER A 101 -18.78 6.20 14.31
C SER A 101 -17.84 5.14 13.73
N ILE A 102 -18.32 3.91 13.63
CA ILE A 102 -17.58 2.76 13.12
C ILE A 102 -18.46 1.93 12.18
N GLN A 103 -17.85 1.44 11.10
CA GLN A 103 -18.45 0.49 10.17
C GLN A 103 -17.38 -0.44 9.61
N TYR A 104 -17.76 -1.62 9.14
CA TYR A 104 -16.86 -2.46 8.37
C TYR A 104 -16.51 -1.80 7.04
N ARG A 105 -15.32 -2.12 6.52
CA ARG A 105 -14.86 -1.61 5.23
C ARG A 105 -14.26 -2.71 4.36
N GLY A 106 -13.99 -2.34 3.08
CA GLY A 106 -13.33 -3.19 2.09
C GLY A 106 -14.28 -4.16 1.41
N ASN A 107 -13.87 -4.66 0.28
CA ASN A 107 -14.59 -5.68 -0.49
C ASN A 107 -13.96 -7.05 -0.22
N THR A 108 -12.87 -7.38 -0.89
CA THR A 108 -12.16 -8.64 -0.70
C THR A 108 -11.58 -8.78 0.71
N SER A 109 -11.01 -7.71 1.27
CA SER A 109 -10.48 -7.72 2.64
C SER A 109 -11.55 -7.91 3.71
N PHE A 110 -12.81 -7.62 3.41
CA PHE A 110 -13.94 -7.93 4.29
C PHE A 110 -14.44 -9.36 4.09
N SER A 111 -14.72 -9.76 2.85
CA SER A 111 -15.35 -11.06 2.54
C SER A 111 -14.40 -12.25 2.74
N ALA A 112 -13.12 -12.12 2.33
CA ALA A 112 -12.13 -13.20 2.37
C ALA A 112 -11.28 -13.23 3.65
N SER A 113 -11.57 -12.41 4.66
CA SER A 113 -10.76 -12.30 5.87
C SER A 113 -11.59 -12.56 7.12
N GLU A 114 -11.05 -13.35 8.04
CA GLU A 114 -11.60 -13.48 9.40
C GLU A 114 -11.36 -12.23 10.24
N LYS A 115 -10.32 -11.46 9.92
CA LYS A 115 -9.97 -10.22 10.59
C LYS A 115 -10.54 -9.04 9.83
N LYS A 116 -11.62 -8.45 10.36
CA LYS A 116 -12.39 -7.42 9.66
C LYS A 116 -11.77 -6.02 9.80
N PRO A 117 -11.58 -5.28 8.70
CA PRO A 117 -11.12 -3.88 8.75
C PRO A 117 -12.29 -2.91 9.00
N PHE A 118 -11.97 -1.73 9.57
CA PHE A 118 -12.97 -0.73 9.95
C PHE A 118 -12.67 0.66 9.38
N ASN A 119 -13.72 1.39 9.01
CA ASN A 119 -13.70 2.85 8.90
C ASN A 119 -14.13 3.46 10.22
N ILE A 120 -13.45 4.53 10.64
CA ILE A 120 -13.73 5.25 11.87
C ILE A 120 -13.83 6.74 11.57
N LYS A 121 -14.86 7.41 12.13
CA LYS A 121 -14.95 8.87 12.15
C LYS A 121 -15.07 9.33 13.60
N THR A 122 -14.25 10.28 14.02
CA THR A 122 -14.32 10.85 15.37
C THR A 122 -15.43 11.89 15.47
N LEU A 123 -16.24 11.82 16.53
CA LEU A 123 -17.47 12.58 16.71
C LEU A 123 -17.41 13.50 17.95
N VAL A 124 -18.16 14.59 17.93
CA VAL A 124 -18.28 15.51 19.07
C VAL A 124 -19.18 14.93 20.18
N THR A 125 -20.21 14.18 19.81
CA THR A 125 -21.18 13.57 20.72
C THR A 125 -21.52 12.13 20.31
N ASP A 126 -22.33 11.46 21.10
CA ASP A 126 -22.82 10.10 20.98
C ASP A 126 -23.93 9.90 19.93
N ASN A 127 -23.89 10.66 18.84
CA ASN A 127 -24.84 10.55 17.76
C ASN A 127 -24.13 10.32 16.44
N VAL A 128 -24.56 9.34 15.65
CA VAL A 128 -23.95 8.98 14.36
C VAL A 128 -23.93 10.15 13.36
N ASN A 129 -24.92 11.05 13.45
CA ASN A 129 -25.03 12.27 12.64
C ASN A 129 -24.37 13.50 13.30
N ALA A 130 -23.68 13.30 14.44
CA ALA A 130 -23.00 14.39 15.12
C ALA A 130 -21.92 15.01 14.23
N LYS A 131 -21.59 16.28 14.53
CA LYS A 131 -20.45 16.96 13.93
C LYS A 131 -19.18 16.14 14.16
N LYS A 132 -18.40 15.94 13.10
CA LYS A 132 -17.11 15.26 13.14
C LYS A 132 -16.08 16.14 13.86
N GLN A 133 -15.26 15.52 14.68
CA GLN A 133 -14.22 16.20 15.47
C GLN A 133 -12.83 15.85 14.91
N LYS A 134 -12.05 16.86 14.51
CA LYS A 134 -10.66 16.64 14.10
C LYS A 134 -9.75 16.45 15.31
N VAL A 135 -9.19 15.27 15.46
CA VAL A 135 -8.32 14.88 16.57
C VAL A 135 -6.98 14.34 16.07
N GLU A 136 -5.94 14.48 16.89
CA GLU A 136 -4.67 13.77 16.69
C GLU A 136 -4.81 12.34 17.19
N ILE A 137 -4.33 11.36 16.42
CA ILE A 137 -4.30 9.96 16.83
C ILE A 137 -2.89 9.41 16.63
N MET A 138 -2.29 8.89 17.71
CA MET A 138 -0.97 8.23 17.71
C MET A 138 0.13 9.10 17.06
N GLY A 139 0.14 10.41 17.35
CA GLY A 139 1.07 11.38 16.77
C GLY A 139 0.84 11.69 15.28
N MET A 140 -0.24 11.21 14.69
CA MET A 140 -0.65 11.57 13.34
C MET A 140 -1.49 12.86 13.37
N PRO A 141 -1.29 13.79 12.41
CA PRO A 141 -1.95 15.10 12.41
C PRO A 141 -3.48 15.02 12.49
N LYS A 142 -4.08 16.07 13.08
CA LYS A 142 -5.52 16.15 13.33
C LYS A 142 -6.36 15.96 12.07
N ASP A 143 -7.23 14.96 12.12
CA ASP A 143 -8.29 14.72 11.15
C ASP A 143 -9.45 13.97 11.83
N ASN A 144 -10.54 13.72 11.09
CA ASN A 144 -11.71 13.01 11.62
C ASN A 144 -12.01 11.68 10.91
N LYS A 145 -11.31 11.34 9.83
CA LYS A 145 -11.49 10.11 9.05
C LYS A 145 -10.28 9.21 9.27
N TRP A 146 -10.48 8.04 9.85
CA TRP A 146 -9.43 7.06 10.16
C TRP A 146 -9.83 5.68 9.66
N THR A 147 -8.86 4.81 9.50
CA THR A 147 -9.09 3.42 9.10
C THR A 147 -8.27 2.50 9.98
N LEU A 148 -8.88 1.42 10.47
CA LEU A 148 -8.16 0.28 11.03
C LEU A 148 -8.02 -0.77 9.94
N LEU A 149 -6.85 -0.84 9.31
CA LEU A 149 -6.51 -1.90 8.36
C LEU A 149 -6.28 -3.19 9.14
N ALA A 150 -6.76 -4.29 8.59
CA ALA A 150 -6.69 -5.61 9.20
C ALA A 150 -5.78 -6.53 8.36
N PRO A 151 -4.47 -6.55 8.60
CA PRO A 151 -3.54 -7.36 7.82
C PRO A 151 -3.71 -8.84 8.16
N TYR A 152 -4.69 -9.50 7.53
CA TYR A 152 -4.93 -10.93 7.64
C TYR A 152 -4.34 -11.69 6.45
N ASN A 153 -4.54 -11.16 5.24
CA ASN A 153 -3.98 -11.74 4.01
C ASN A 153 -2.47 -11.44 3.88
N ASP A 154 -1.96 -10.49 4.64
CA ASP A 154 -0.53 -10.20 4.75
C ASP A 154 0.02 -10.83 6.05
N ARG A 155 0.60 -12.03 5.95
CA ARG A 155 1.17 -12.75 7.10
C ARG A 155 2.41 -12.07 7.68
N SER A 156 3.04 -11.16 6.92
CA SER A 156 4.14 -10.34 7.43
C SER A 156 3.65 -9.21 8.35
N LEU A 157 2.38 -8.79 8.22
CA LEU A 157 1.73 -7.67 8.91
C LEU A 157 2.32 -6.30 8.58
N ILE A 158 3.25 -6.19 7.61
CA ILE A 158 4.02 -4.95 7.39
C ILE A 158 3.95 -4.39 5.96
N ARG A 159 3.36 -5.08 4.97
CA ARG A 159 3.47 -4.68 3.54
C ARG A 159 2.94 -3.28 3.25
N ASP A 160 1.75 -2.92 3.72
CA ASP A 160 1.22 -1.56 3.60
C ASP A 160 2.14 -0.54 4.30
N VAL A 161 2.56 -0.84 5.53
CA VAL A 161 3.39 0.05 6.34
C VAL A 161 4.75 0.25 5.70
N LEU A 162 5.36 -0.82 5.18
CA LEU A 162 6.64 -0.80 4.45
C LEU A 162 6.54 0.14 3.25
N MET A 163 5.52 -0.07 2.39
CA MET A 163 5.36 0.77 1.19
C MET A 163 5.20 2.24 1.53
N PHE A 164 4.31 2.55 2.48
CA PHE A 164 4.08 3.95 2.87
C PHE A 164 5.32 4.60 3.53
N GLN A 165 6.16 3.84 4.23
CA GLN A 165 7.41 4.38 4.78
C GLN A 165 8.46 4.63 3.70
N LEU A 166 8.65 3.69 2.78
CA LEU A 166 9.63 3.81 1.70
C LEU A 166 9.28 4.96 0.74
N ALA A 167 8.00 5.11 0.39
CA ALA A 167 7.54 6.10 -0.57
C ALA A 167 7.42 7.53 -0.01
N ARG A 168 7.31 7.70 1.30
CA ARG A 168 7.02 9.00 1.94
C ARG A 168 7.92 10.15 1.51
N PRO A 169 9.23 9.98 1.28
CA PRO A 169 10.09 11.11 0.86
C PRO A 169 9.80 11.68 -0.53
N TYR A 170 9.01 10.98 -1.35
CA TYR A 170 8.86 11.28 -2.78
C TYR A 170 7.49 11.86 -3.17
N PHE A 171 6.49 11.74 -2.31
CA PHE A 171 5.14 12.23 -2.55
C PHE A 171 4.81 13.47 -1.72
N ASP A 172 3.95 14.33 -2.24
CA ASP A 172 3.37 15.45 -1.46
C ASP A 172 2.64 14.91 -0.21
N TYR A 173 1.99 13.75 -0.34
CA TYR A 173 1.31 13.05 0.73
C TYR A 173 1.28 11.54 0.48
N VAL A 174 1.59 10.79 1.53
CA VAL A 174 1.34 9.35 1.65
C VAL A 174 0.70 9.10 3.02
N PRO A 175 -0.31 8.24 3.13
CA PRO A 175 -0.95 7.94 4.41
C PRO A 175 0.05 7.63 5.52
N ARG A 176 -0.10 8.29 6.68
CA ARG A 176 0.63 7.91 7.88
C ARG A 176 -0.09 6.74 8.52
N VAL A 177 0.68 5.83 9.05
CA VAL A 177 0.17 4.57 9.62
C VAL A 177 0.88 4.23 10.91
N ARG A 178 0.19 3.53 11.82
CA ARG A 178 0.74 3.03 13.08
C ARG A 178 0.19 1.66 13.39
N HIS A 179 1.06 0.69 13.65
CA HIS A 179 0.61 -0.58 14.23
C HIS A 179 0.02 -0.33 15.62
N CYS A 180 -1.03 -1.05 15.96
CA CYS A 180 -1.68 -1.04 17.26
C CYS A 180 -2.28 -2.40 17.56
N GLU A 181 -2.58 -2.67 18.83
CA GLU A 181 -3.39 -3.82 19.23
C GLU A 181 -4.83 -3.38 19.47
N LEU A 182 -5.81 -4.14 18.97
CA LEU A 182 -7.23 -3.82 19.10
C LEU A 182 -7.92 -4.71 20.13
N ILE A 183 -8.61 -4.06 21.08
CA ILE A 183 -9.61 -4.67 21.96
C ILE A 183 -10.97 -4.10 21.57
N LEU A 184 -11.88 -4.93 21.11
CA LEU A 184 -13.24 -4.57 20.74
C LEU A 184 -14.22 -5.31 21.66
N ASP A 185 -15.08 -4.56 22.35
CA ASP A 185 -16.08 -5.07 23.29
C ASP A 185 -15.50 -6.02 24.37
N GLY A 186 -14.24 -5.77 24.78
CA GLY A 186 -13.51 -6.55 25.78
C GLY A 186 -12.76 -7.76 25.24
N TYR A 187 -12.80 -8.01 23.91
CA TYR A 187 -12.10 -9.12 23.28
C TYR A 187 -10.92 -8.65 22.45
N TYR A 188 -9.84 -9.42 22.45
CA TYR A 188 -8.64 -9.11 21.70
C TYR A 188 -8.78 -9.49 20.23
N TYR A 189 -8.59 -8.51 19.32
CA TYR A 189 -8.70 -8.66 17.88
C TYR A 189 -7.36 -8.68 17.15
N GLY A 190 -6.23 -8.68 17.87
CA GLY A 190 -4.90 -8.77 17.27
C GLY A 190 -4.29 -7.44 16.87
N ILE A 191 -3.24 -7.52 16.03
CA ILE A 191 -2.52 -6.36 15.50
C ILE A 191 -3.30 -5.77 14.33
N TYR A 192 -3.58 -4.48 14.42
CA TYR A 192 -4.18 -3.66 13.36
C TYR A 192 -3.20 -2.56 12.95
N VAL A 193 -3.53 -1.88 11.85
CA VAL A 193 -2.82 -0.67 11.44
C VAL A 193 -3.80 0.49 11.43
N MET A 194 -3.65 1.42 12.39
CA MET A 194 -4.36 2.71 12.35
C MET A 194 -3.76 3.53 11.23
N ALA A 195 -4.58 3.93 10.26
CA ALA A 195 -4.16 4.61 9.04
C ALA A 195 -4.96 5.89 8.79
N GLU A 196 -4.30 6.89 8.24
CA GLU A 196 -4.95 8.00 7.56
C GLU A 196 -5.61 7.47 6.27
N LYS A 197 -6.85 7.87 6.00
CA LYS A 197 -7.46 7.62 4.68
C LYS A 197 -7.02 8.73 3.72
N PRO A 198 -6.58 8.43 2.48
CA PRO A 198 -6.43 9.45 1.44
C PRO A 198 -7.74 10.24 1.33
N SER A 199 -7.69 11.52 1.65
CA SER A 199 -8.89 12.36 1.66
C SER A 199 -8.51 13.84 1.78
N LYS A 200 -9.46 14.73 1.50
CA LYS A 200 -9.31 16.15 1.80
C LYS A 200 -8.97 16.35 3.27
N GLY A 201 -7.93 17.11 3.55
CA GLY A 201 -7.50 17.50 4.89
C GLY A 201 -6.21 18.31 4.84
N LYS A 202 -6.05 19.27 5.74
CA LYS A 202 -4.90 20.20 5.77
C LYS A 202 -3.54 19.46 5.72
N TYR A 203 -3.44 18.32 6.38
CA TYR A 203 -2.21 17.53 6.47
C TYR A 203 -2.25 16.26 5.63
N ARG A 204 -3.26 16.14 4.74
CA ARG A 204 -3.45 15.06 3.78
C ARG A 204 -3.35 15.63 2.36
N LEU A 205 -4.35 15.47 1.52
CA LEU A 205 -4.31 15.97 0.14
C LEU A 205 -4.36 17.50 0.03
N ASN A 206 -4.71 18.20 1.10
CA ASN A 206 -4.80 19.66 1.19
C ASN A 206 -5.60 20.27 0.03
N LEU A 207 -6.81 19.72 -0.17
CA LEU A 207 -7.76 20.18 -1.17
C LEU A 207 -8.72 21.21 -0.58
N ASP A 208 -9.12 22.16 -1.41
CA ASP A 208 -10.25 23.07 -1.14
C ASP A 208 -11.59 22.37 -1.45
N ASP A 209 -12.71 22.98 -1.08
CA ASP A 209 -14.01 22.61 -1.65
C ASP A 209 -14.16 23.33 -2.98
N PRO A 210 -14.58 22.64 -4.06
CA PRO A 210 -14.83 23.32 -5.32
C PRO A 210 -16.10 24.18 -5.23
N GLY A 211 -16.07 25.30 -5.93
CA GLY A 211 -17.27 26.14 -6.17
C GLY A 211 -17.89 25.85 -7.53
N ASP A 212 -18.85 26.69 -7.95
CA ASP A 212 -19.62 26.46 -9.18
C ASP A 212 -19.10 27.26 -10.38
N ASN A 213 -18.12 28.15 -10.18
CA ASN A 213 -17.58 29.00 -11.26
C ASN A 213 -16.17 29.50 -10.95
N GLY A 214 -15.51 30.06 -11.97
CA GLY A 214 -14.19 30.65 -11.85
C GLY A 214 -13.13 29.66 -11.39
N ASP A 215 -12.09 30.15 -10.69
CA ASP A 215 -11.03 29.32 -10.16
C ASP A 215 -11.51 28.30 -9.12
N GLU A 216 -12.58 28.61 -8.38
CA GLU A 216 -13.14 27.70 -7.39
C GLU A 216 -13.72 26.43 -8.02
N LEU A 217 -14.29 26.52 -9.23
CA LEU A 217 -14.76 25.35 -9.97
C LEU A 217 -13.60 24.41 -10.38
N THR A 218 -12.38 24.94 -10.55
CA THR A 218 -11.28 24.19 -11.15
C THR A 218 -10.62 23.17 -10.21
N GLY A 219 -10.92 23.17 -8.91
CA GLY A 219 -10.30 22.22 -7.97
C GLY A 219 -10.95 22.29 -6.58
N GLY A 220 -10.52 21.43 -5.86
CA GLY A 220 -10.19 20.33 -5.11
C GLY A 220 -10.98 19.06 -5.38
N TYR A 221 -10.60 18.33 -6.36
CA TYR A 221 -11.22 17.06 -6.66
C TYR A 221 -10.31 15.89 -6.28
N GLN A 222 -10.91 14.83 -5.75
CA GLN A 222 -10.26 13.53 -5.57
C GLN A 222 -11.11 12.45 -6.22
N LEU A 223 -10.46 11.63 -7.04
CA LEU A 223 -11.06 10.49 -7.71
C LEU A 223 -10.23 9.23 -7.37
N GLU A 224 -10.86 8.08 -7.45
CA GLU A 224 -10.20 6.80 -7.32
C GLU A 224 -10.48 5.95 -8.54
N VAL A 225 -9.42 5.49 -9.24
CA VAL A 225 -9.56 4.46 -10.24
C VAL A 225 -9.84 3.16 -9.52
N ASP A 226 -11.04 2.62 -9.72
CA ASP A 226 -11.49 1.39 -9.05
C ASP A 226 -12.63 0.73 -9.86
N ARG A 227 -13.32 -0.23 -9.24
CA ARG A 227 -14.46 -0.94 -9.81
C ARG A 227 -15.68 -0.02 -9.96
N ASP A 228 -16.62 -0.46 -10.78
CA ASP A 228 -17.95 0.18 -10.93
C ASP A 228 -19.00 -0.40 -9.97
N ASP A 229 -18.55 -0.83 -8.79
CA ASP A 229 -19.40 -1.40 -7.74
C ASP A 229 -20.00 -0.35 -6.80
N GLU A 230 -19.52 0.89 -6.84
CA GLU A 230 -20.19 2.02 -6.20
C GLU A 230 -21.38 2.52 -7.03
N GLN A 231 -22.33 3.19 -6.37
CA GLN A 231 -23.55 3.68 -7.03
C GLN A 231 -23.24 4.75 -8.07
N TYR A 232 -22.21 5.58 -7.83
CA TYR A 232 -21.86 6.73 -8.66
C TYR A 232 -20.40 6.70 -9.06
N TYR A 233 -20.17 6.63 -10.37
CA TYR A 233 -18.84 6.66 -10.97
C TYR A 233 -18.89 7.34 -12.35
N TYR A 234 -17.75 7.75 -12.83
CA TYR A 234 -17.55 8.16 -14.21
C TYR A 234 -16.75 7.09 -14.94
N ARG A 235 -17.24 6.69 -16.10
CA ARG A 235 -16.53 5.79 -17.00
C ARG A 235 -15.90 6.59 -18.13
N SER A 236 -14.58 6.51 -18.27
CA SER A 236 -13.81 7.18 -19.33
C SER A 236 -14.37 6.88 -20.73
N LYS A 237 -14.28 7.86 -21.61
CA LYS A 237 -14.64 7.71 -23.03
C LYS A 237 -13.54 7.01 -23.84
N HIS A 238 -12.31 6.98 -23.36
CA HIS A 238 -11.21 6.28 -24.01
C HIS A 238 -11.42 4.76 -23.92
N ILE A 239 -11.37 4.09 -25.08
CA ILE A 239 -11.49 2.63 -25.16
C ILE A 239 -10.10 2.01 -25.22
N MET A 240 -9.73 1.31 -24.16
CA MET A 240 -8.45 0.62 -24.05
C MET A 240 -8.38 -0.58 -25.00
N LYS A 241 -7.20 -0.79 -25.56
CA LYS A 241 -6.90 -1.84 -26.54
C LYS A 241 -5.79 -2.74 -26.05
N ASP A 242 -5.80 -3.98 -26.49
CA ASP A 242 -4.71 -4.93 -26.29
C ASP A 242 -3.48 -4.56 -27.15
N GLN A 243 -2.40 -5.30 -27.00
CA GLN A 243 -1.14 -5.11 -27.74
C GLN A 243 -1.28 -5.25 -29.27
N ASN A 244 -2.41 -5.80 -29.77
CA ASN A 244 -2.73 -5.95 -31.19
C ASN A 244 -3.64 -4.81 -31.68
N GLY A 245 -3.92 -3.81 -30.85
CA GLY A 245 -4.82 -2.70 -31.17
C GLY A 245 -6.31 -3.05 -31.13
N LYS A 246 -6.69 -4.24 -30.63
CA LYS A 246 -8.08 -4.67 -30.51
C LYS A 246 -8.64 -4.21 -29.16
N PRO A 247 -9.85 -3.59 -29.14
CA PRO A 247 -10.52 -3.23 -27.91
C PRO A 247 -10.71 -4.45 -26.98
N TYR A 248 -10.42 -4.29 -25.68
CA TYR A 248 -10.80 -5.30 -24.69
C TYR A 248 -12.32 -5.51 -24.70
N ILE A 249 -12.77 -6.74 -24.48
CA ILE A 249 -14.20 -7.09 -24.48
C ILE A 249 -14.87 -6.63 -23.18
N TYR A 250 -14.16 -6.75 -22.06
CA TYR A 250 -14.63 -6.40 -20.72
C TYR A 250 -13.78 -5.28 -20.14
N ASN A 251 -14.39 -4.45 -19.29
CA ASN A 251 -13.69 -3.39 -18.54
C ASN A 251 -12.68 -2.60 -19.41
N ASN A 252 -13.14 -2.22 -20.60
CA ASN A 252 -12.34 -1.61 -21.65
C ASN A 252 -12.19 -0.09 -21.53
N SER A 253 -12.58 0.49 -20.42
CA SER A 253 -12.36 1.90 -20.12
C SER A 253 -12.15 2.10 -18.63
N THR A 254 -11.40 3.13 -18.26
CA THR A 254 -11.09 3.47 -16.87
C THR A 254 -12.36 3.90 -16.14
N VAL A 255 -12.54 3.41 -14.92
CA VAL A 255 -13.63 3.78 -14.01
C VAL A 255 -13.10 4.69 -12.92
N PHE A 256 -13.76 5.82 -12.71
CA PHE A 256 -13.42 6.81 -11.69
C PHE A 256 -14.56 6.93 -10.68
N GLN A 257 -14.30 6.55 -9.44
CA GLN A 257 -15.19 6.79 -8.31
C GLN A 257 -14.93 8.20 -7.74
N TYR A 258 -15.99 8.92 -7.37
CA TYR A 258 -15.88 10.24 -6.75
C TYR A 258 -15.56 10.09 -5.26
N LYS A 259 -14.50 10.74 -4.77
CA LYS A 259 -14.05 10.67 -3.36
C LYS A 259 -14.07 12.03 -2.66
N HIS A 260 -13.93 13.11 -3.41
CA HIS A 260 -14.13 14.48 -2.96
C HIS A 260 -14.40 15.41 -4.14
N PRO A 261 -15.48 16.21 -4.09
CA PRO A 261 -16.61 16.08 -3.16
C PRO A 261 -17.29 14.70 -3.26
N ASP A 262 -18.05 14.31 -2.25
CA ASP A 262 -18.93 13.16 -2.34
C ASP A 262 -19.97 13.43 -3.46
N TYR A 263 -20.32 12.43 -4.27
CA TYR A 263 -21.16 12.63 -5.48
C TYR A 263 -22.47 13.35 -5.19
N GLU A 264 -23.14 13.04 -4.06
CA GLU A 264 -24.40 13.64 -3.67
C GLU A 264 -24.27 15.12 -3.31
N GLU A 265 -23.06 15.60 -3.06
CA GLU A 265 -22.75 17.00 -2.76
C GLU A 265 -22.31 17.79 -4.00
N MET A 266 -22.07 17.11 -5.14
CA MET A 266 -21.59 17.75 -6.38
C MET A 266 -22.69 18.42 -7.16
N THR A 267 -22.41 19.61 -7.70
CA THR A 267 -23.23 20.26 -8.70
C THR A 267 -22.99 19.69 -10.09
N THR A 268 -23.91 19.96 -11.01
CA THR A 268 -23.76 19.55 -12.43
C THR A 268 -22.52 20.21 -13.06
N GLU A 269 -22.23 21.44 -12.70
CA GLU A 269 -21.06 22.21 -13.16
C GLU A 269 -19.75 21.53 -12.73
N GLN A 270 -19.67 21.13 -11.47
CA GLN A 270 -18.51 20.42 -10.91
C GLN A 270 -18.30 19.04 -11.57
N MET A 271 -19.37 18.28 -11.73
CA MET A 271 -19.30 16.97 -12.43
C MET A 271 -18.83 17.13 -13.88
N ASN A 272 -19.43 18.06 -14.62
CA ASN A 272 -19.05 18.32 -16.00
C ASN A 272 -17.59 18.78 -16.12
N TYR A 273 -17.15 19.65 -15.19
CA TYR A 273 -15.78 20.14 -15.18
C TYR A 273 -14.76 18.99 -15.00
N ILE A 274 -14.91 18.19 -13.95
CA ILE A 274 -13.90 17.17 -13.65
C ILE A 274 -13.90 16.04 -14.70
N GLN A 275 -15.07 15.63 -15.22
CA GLN A 275 -15.17 14.68 -16.31
C GLN A 275 -14.51 15.21 -17.58
N ASN A 276 -14.71 16.49 -17.91
CA ASN A 276 -14.06 17.12 -19.05
C ASN A 276 -12.53 17.19 -18.88
N GLN A 277 -12.02 17.43 -17.67
CA GLN A 277 -10.57 17.42 -17.41
C GLN A 277 -9.96 16.03 -17.61
N ILE A 278 -10.65 14.96 -17.21
CA ILE A 278 -10.25 13.56 -17.49
C ILE A 278 -10.23 13.31 -18.99
N ASP A 279 -11.32 13.67 -19.68
CA ASP A 279 -11.44 13.48 -21.14
C ASP A 279 -10.32 14.21 -21.90
N LEU A 280 -10.02 15.46 -21.53
CA LEU A 280 -8.95 16.26 -22.15
C LEU A 280 -7.57 15.65 -21.89
N MET A 281 -7.31 15.15 -20.69
CA MET A 281 -6.07 14.47 -20.35
C MET A 281 -5.89 13.21 -21.21
N GLU A 282 -6.91 12.36 -21.29
CA GLU A 282 -6.85 11.11 -22.04
C GLU A 282 -6.81 11.34 -23.57
N GLN A 283 -7.58 12.29 -24.10
CA GLN A 283 -7.51 12.68 -25.52
C GLN A 283 -6.14 13.22 -25.89
N THR A 284 -5.52 13.99 -25.00
CA THR A 284 -4.16 14.51 -25.21
C THR A 284 -3.13 13.38 -25.22
N LEU A 285 -3.21 12.46 -24.26
CA LEU A 285 -2.34 11.27 -24.22
C LEU A 285 -2.51 10.39 -25.46
N ASP A 286 -3.73 10.23 -26.00
CA ASP A 286 -4.02 9.42 -27.19
C ASP A 286 -3.64 10.11 -28.52
N SER A 287 -3.32 11.39 -28.49
CA SER A 287 -2.97 12.17 -29.69
C SER A 287 -1.53 11.95 -30.15
N ASP A 288 -1.25 12.20 -31.44
CA ASP A 288 0.12 12.19 -31.97
C ASP A 288 1.03 13.25 -31.33
N GLY A 289 0.44 14.36 -30.87
CA GLY A 289 1.15 15.48 -30.23
C GLY A 289 1.27 15.36 -28.71
N PHE A 290 1.09 14.19 -28.13
CA PHE A 290 1.06 14.02 -26.67
C PHE A 290 2.33 14.47 -25.93
N THR A 291 3.48 14.46 -26.59
CA THR A 291 4.78 14.88 -26.02
C THR A 291 5.06 16.37 -26.14
N ASP A 292 4.17 17.15 -26.76
CA ASP A 292 4.35 18.60 -26.92
C ASP A 292 4.57 19.25 -25.54
N PRO A 293 5.63 20.05 -25.32
CA PRO A 293 5.98 20.58 -24.01
C PRO A 293 4.95 21.57 -23.44
N GLU A 294 4.14 22.24 -24.30
CA GLU A 294 3.13 23.21 -23.87
C GLU A 294 1.69 22.69 -23.92
N LYS A 295 1.40 21.80 -24.88
CA LYS A 295 0.05 21.33 -25.16
C LYS A 295 -0.14 19.84 -24.88
N GLY A 296 0.94 19.10 -24.66
CA GLY A 296 0.95 17.68 -24.39
C GLY A 296 0.47 17.32 -22.98
N TYR A 297 0.64 16.05 -22.62
CA TYR A 297 0.12 15.49 -21.37
C TYR A 297 0.62 16.17 -20.10
N ARG A 298 1.84 16.78 -20.12
CA ARG A 298 2.44 17.49 -18.98
C ARG A 298 1.64 18.74 -18.57
N LYS A 299 0.72 19.20 -19.41
CA LYS A 299 -0.24 20.25 -19.08
C LYS A 299 -1.31 19.77 -18.09
N TYR A 300 -1.71 18.51 -18.19
CA TYR A 300 -2.84 17.94 -17.45
C TYR A 300 -2.44 17.07 -16.27
N LEU A 301 -1.26 16.46 -16.31
CA LEU A 301 -0.77 15.62 -15.23
C LEU A 301 0.65 16.01 -14.79
N ASP A 302 0.89 15.96 -13.49
CA ASP A 302 2.22 16.12 -12.93
C ASP A 302 3.01 14.82 -13.17
N HIS A 303 3.84 14.85 -14.22
CA HIS A 303 4.55 13.64 -14.66
C HIS A 303 5.49 13.06 -13.58
N ILE A 304 6.03 13.87 -12.67
CA ILE A 304 6.85 13.39 -11.56
C ILE A 304 5.97 12.62 -10.55
N SER A 305 4.79 13.14 -10.22
CA SER A 305 3.84 12.42 -9.37
C SER A 305 3.40 11.09 -9.98
N PHE A 306 3.22 11.03 -11.31
CA PHE A 306 2.88 9.80 -12.03
C PHE A 306 4.08 8.84 -12.14
N ILE A 307 5.31 9.33 -12.23
CA ILE A 307 6.54 8.54 -12.11
C ILE A 307 6.65 7.94 -10.70
N ASP A 308 6.39 8.72 -9.66
CA ASP A 308 6.42 8.22 -8.28
C ASP A 308 5.37 7.14 -8.04
N GLN A 309 4.17 7.30 -8.61
CA GLN A 309 3.14 6.25 -8.64
C GLN A 309 3.66 5.01 -9.38
N GLN A 310 4.23 5.17 -10.57
CA GLN A 310 4.77 4.07 -11.37
C GLN A 310 5.85 3.32 -10.61
N LEU A 311 6.87 4.01 -10.10
CA LEU A 311 7.95 3.38 -9.35
C LEU A 311 7.43 2.63 -8.12
N SER A 312 6.43 3.19 -7.43
CA SER A 312 5.83 2.55 -6.26
C SER A 312 5.10 1.26 -6.62
N GLN A 313 4.32 1.25 -7.69
CA GLN A 313 3.59 0.06 -8.14
C GLN A 313 4.55 -0.99 -8.72
N GLU A 314 5.57 -0.56 -9.46
CA GLU A 314 6.56 -1.48 -10.02
C GLU A 314 7.44 -2.11 -8.94
N VAL A 315 7.98 -1.35 -7.99
CA VAL A 315 8.81 -1.90 -6.90
C VAL A 315 8.01 -2.90 -6.07
N SER A 316 6.76 -2.60 -5.80
CA SER A 316 5.91 -3.44 -4.98
C SER A 316 5.31 -4.64 -5.74
N GLY A 317 5.31 -4.62 -7.08
CA GLY A 317 4.65 -5.64 -7.90
C GLY A 317 3.19 -5.80 -7.52
N ASN A 318 2.52 -4.68 -7.18
CA ASN A 318 1.14 -4.71 -6.70
C ASN A 318 0.20 -5.13 -7.81
N ILE A 319 -0.44 -6.28 -7.67
CA ILE A 319 -1.34 -6.84 -8.69
C ILE A 319 -2.60 -6.01 -8.93
N ASP A 320 -2.99 -5.19 -7.96
CA ASP A 320 -4.10 -4.23 -8.07
C ASP A 320 -3.60 -2.84 -8.51
N GLY A 321 -2.30 -2.67 -8.59
CA GLY A 321 -1.68 -1.40 -8.94
C GLY A 321 -2.19 -0.80 -10.24
N TYR A 322 -2.32 0.54 -10.26
CA TYR A 322 -2.84 1.37 -11.34
C TYR A 322 -4.34 1.20 -11.65
N ARG A 323 -4.87 -0.01 -11.57
CA ARG A 323 -6.20 -0.40 -12.05
C ARG A 323 -7.28 -0.40 -10.97
N LEU A 324 -6.89 -0.53 -9.71
CA LEU A 324 -7.75 -0.47 -8.52
C LEU A 324 -7.09 0.37 -7.45
N SER A 325 -7.90 0.95 -6.57
CA SER A 325 -7.46 1.74 -5.39
C SER A 325 -6.43 2.83 -5.72
N THR A 326 -6.40 3.29 -6.99
CA THR A 326 -5.46 4.31 -7.44
C THR A 326 -6.06 5.68 -7.32
N ASN A 327 -5.57 6.44 -6.35
CA ASN A 327 -6.07 7.77 -6.03
C ASN A 327 -5.37 8.84 -6.88
N ILE A 328 -6.16 9.64 -7.59
CA ILE A 328 -5.73 10.86 -8.27
C ILE A 328 -6.47 12.07 -7.69
N TYR A 329 -5.82 13.22 -7.70
CA TYR A 329 -6.42 14.44 -7.20
C TYR A 329 -5.97 15.66 -7.99
N LYS A 330 -6.81 16.70 -8.02
CA LYS A 330 -6.54 17.97 -8.69
C LYS A 330 -6.84 19.11 -7.75
N LYS A 331 -5.88 20.04 -7.61
CA LYS A 331 -6.05 21.30 -6.90
C LYS A 331 -6.70 22.34 -7.83
N ARG A 332 -6.98 23.54 -7.31
CA ARG A 332 -7.39 24.69 -8.14
C ARG A 332 -6.31 25.04 -9.16
N ASP A 333 -6.72 25.56 -10.32
CA ASP A 333 -5.78 25.94 -11.39
C ASP A 333 -4.80 27.01 -10.92
N SER A 334 -5.21 27.92 -10.04
CA SER A 334 -4.33 28.91 -9.41
C SER A 334 -3.26 28.31 -8.50
N GLN A 335 -3.41 27.06 -8.06
CA GLN A 335 -2.44 26.35 -7.21
C GLN A 335 -1.59 25.37 -8.03
N ASP A 336 -2.25 24.42 -8.71
CA ASP A 336 -1.64 23.47 -9.65
C ASP A 336 -2.75 22.86 -10.51
N PRO A 337 -2.79 23.15 -11.84
CA PRO A 337 -3.85 22.67 -12.72
C PRO A 337 -3.81 21.16 -13.01
N ARG A 338 -2.74 20.48 -12.59
CA ARG A 338 -2.43 19.12 -13.00
C ARG A 338 -2.98 18.09 -12.02
N PHE A 339 -3.35 16.94 -12.55
CA PHE A 339 -3.62 15.76 -11.74
C PHE A 339 -2.33 15.26 -11.08
N LYS A 340 -2.45 14.84 -9.82
CA LYS A 340 -1.42 14.18 -9.02
C LYS A 340 -1.95 12.88 -8.43
N THR A 341 -1.07 12.04 -7.93
CA THR A 341 -1.39 10.73 -7.36
C THR A 341 -1.04 10.65 -5.89
N THR A 342 -1.63 9.69 -5.19
CA THR A 342 -1.22 9.24 -3.86
C THR A 342 -1.47 7.74 -3.70
N LEU A 343 -0.78 7.13 -2.74
CA LEU A 343 -0.74 5.68 -2.57
C LEU A 343 -1.85 5.17 -1.65
N TRP A 344 -2.35 3.98 -1.97
CA TRP A 344 -3.26 3.21 -1.13
C TRP A 344 -3.21 1.72 -1.50
N ASP A 345 -3.43 0.84 -0.51
CA ASP A 345 -3.70 -0.60 -0.65
C ASP A 345 -2.55 -1.43 -1.26
N PHE A 346 -1.61 -1.85 -0.42
CA PHE A 346 -0.44 -2.66 -0.80
C PHE A 346 -0.41 -4.03 -0.11
N ASN A 347 -1.51 -4.50 0.44
CA ASN A 347 -1.58 -5.77 1.15
C ASN A 347 -1.31 -6.99 0.23
N LEU A 348 -1.60 -6.87 -1.07
CA LEU A 348 -1.34 -7.90 -2.09
C LEU A 348 -0.02 -7.68 -2.86
N ALA A 349 0.79 -6.74 -2.42
CA ALA A 349 2.09 -6.40 -3.00
C ALA A 349 3.24 -7.27 -2.47
N PHE A 350 4.45 -7.04 -2.97
CA PHE A 350 5.69 -7.68 -2.51
C PHE A 350 5.62 -9.20 -2.49
N GLY A 351 5.14 -9.78 -3.57
CA GLY A 351 5.05 -11.23 -3.71
C GLY A 351 3.86 -11.87 -2.99
N ASN A 352 2.93 -11.11 -2.41
CA ASN A 352 1.84 -11.62 -1.58
C ASN A 352 0.57 -11.99 -2.35
N ALA A 353 0.68 -12.35 -3.62
CA ALA A 353 -0.46 -12.80 -4.41
C ALA A 353 -0.05 -13.94 -5.35
N MET A 354 -0.75 -15.08 -5.27
CA MET A 354 -0.49 -16.22 -6.17
C MET A 354 -1.06 -16.03 -7.58
N GLN A 355 -2.00 -15.09 -7.76
CA GLN A 355 -2.59 -14.77 -9.07
C GLN A 355 -1.90 -13.57 -9.73
N MET A 356 -2.23 -13.34 -11.01
CA MET A 356 -1.85 -12.15 -11.78
C MET A 356 -0.36 -11.82 -11.76
N GLY A 357 0.50 -12.86 -11.71
CA GLY A 357 1.95 -12.67 -11.68
C GLY A 357 2.51 -12.15 -10.37
N GLY A 358 1.73 -12.04 -9.29
CA GLY A 358 2.16 -11.40 -8.05
C GLY A 358 3.40 -12.01 -7.38
N THR A 359 3.73 -13.29 -7.65
CA THR A 359 4.97 -13.92 -7.17
C THR A 359 6.18 -13.66 -8.05
N LYS A 360 5.98 -13.10 -9.27
CA LYS A 360 7.07 -12.85 -10.23
C LYS A 360 7.78 -11.54 -9.93
N THR A 361 9.07 -11.51 -10.25
CA THR A 361 9.94 -10.36 -9.98
C THR A 361 10.43 -9.65 -11.26
N ASP A 362 10.12 -10.21 -12.45
CA ASP A 362 10.75 -9.88 -13.73
C ASP A 362 9.76 -9.43 -14.84
N TYR A 363 8.78 -8.58 -14.50
CA TYR A 363 7.82 -8.03 -15.46
C TYR A 363 7.39 -6.60 -15.08
N TRP A 364 6.87 -5.86 -16.06
CA TRP A 364 6.25 -4.55 -15.83
C TRP A 364 4.77 -4.70 -15.48
N VAL A 365 4.34 -4.20 -14.31
CA VAL A 365 2.95 -4.25 -13.86
C VAL A 365 2.05 -3.44 -14.79
N TYR A 366 2.52 -2.26 -15.25
CA TYR A 366 1.73 -1.37 -16.12
C TYR A 366 1.35 -2.00 -17.47
N GLN A 367 1.99 -3.08 -17.90
CA GLN A 367 1.75 -3.71 -19.20
C GLN A 367 0.55 -4.67 -19.23
N ASN A 368 -0.14 -4.88 -18.12
CA ASN A 368 -1.28 -5.82 -18.02
C ASN A 368 -0.95 -7.29 -18.37
N THR A 369 0.30 -7.70 -18.38
CA THR A 369 0.73 -9.03 -18.89
C THR A 369 -0.03 -10.20 -18.25
N TYR A 370 -0.35 -10.10 -16.97
CA TYR A 370 -0.99 -11.16 -16.18
C TYR A 370 -2.43 -10.84 -15.76
N VAL A 371 -2.98 -9.70 -16.18
CA VAL A 371 -4.35 -9.31 -15.87
C VAL A 371 -5.32 -10.04 -16.77
N PRO A 372 -6.26 -10.87 -16.26
CA PRO A 372 -7.22 -11.60 -17.06
C PRO A 372 -8.12 -10.69 -17.90
N ASP A 373 -8.60 -11.19 -19.06
CA ASP A 373 -9.41 -10.38 -19.98
C ASP A 373 -10.70 -9.84 -19.38
N TYR A 374 -11.26 -10.56 -18.41
CA TYR A 374 -12.51 -10.17 -17.74
C TYR A 374 -12.31 -9.16 -16.60
N ASP A 375 -11.08 -8.88 -16.20
CA ASP A 375 -10.77 -7.98 -15.08
C ASP A 375 -10.50 -6.54 -15.56
N TYR A 376 -10.50 -5.58 -14.63
CA TYR A 376 -10.15 -4.18 -14.89
C TYR A 376 -8.72 -4.07 -15.38
N LYS A 377 -8.48 -3.18 -16.32
CA LYS A 377 -7.16 -2.99 -16.94
C LYS A 377 -6.45 -1.78 -16.34
N VAL A 378 -5.12 -1.83 -16.36
CA VAL A 378 -4.31 -0.64 -16.12
C VAL A 378 -4.67 0.42 -17.15
N PRO A 379 -4.98 1.66 -16.75
CA PRO A 379 -5.18 2.75 -17.68
C PRO A 379 -4.00 2.90 -18.64
N PHE A 380 -4.26 3.19 -19.90
CA PHE A 380 -3.23 3.28 -20.95
C PHE A 380 -2.18 4.37 -20.71
N TRP A 381 -2.38 5.23 -19.74
CA TRP A 381 -1.57 6.42 -19.47
C TRP A 381 -0.09 6.10 -19.34
N TRP A 382 0.27 5.12 -18.52
CA TRP A 382 1.67 4.76 -18.28
C TRP A 382 2.32 4.10 -19.49
N SER A 383 1.60 3.22 -20.19
CA SER A 383 2.10 2.64 -21.45
C SER A 383 2.38 3.73 -22.48
N ARG A 384 1.50 4.73 -22.58
CA ARG A 384 1.66 5.84 -23.50
C ARG A 384 2.80 6.78 -23.10
N MET A 385 2.90 7.14 -21.82
CA MET A 385 4.01 7.97 -21.33
C MET A 385 5.37 7.30 -21.52
N MET A 386 5.47 5.97 -21.42
CA MET A 386 6.70 5.22 -21.69
C MET A 386 7.18 5.29 -23.16
N GLU A 387 6.33 5.77 -24.08
CA GLU A 387 6.72 6.07 -25.46
C GLU A 387 7.41 7.44 -25.59
N ASP A 388 7.35 8.31 -24.57
CA ASP A 388 8.06 9.59 -24.50
C ASP A 388 9.48 9.39 -23.96
N PRO A 389 10.55 9.59 -24.78
CA PRO A 389 11.94 9.46 -24.30
C PRO A 389 12.26 10.41 -23.13
N ALA A 390 11.62 11.57 -23.05
CA ALA A 390 11.82 12.52 -21.95
C ALA A 390 11.24 11.96 -20.65
N TYR A 391 10.06 11.32 -20.71
CA TYR A 391 9.48 10.63 -19.56
C TYR A 391 10.36 9.48 -19.05
N VAL A 392 10.87 8.66 -19.98
CA VAL A 392 11.77 7.55 -19.63
C VAL A 392 13.06 8.05 -18.97
N ASN A 393 13.62 9.16 -19.46
CA ASN A 393 14.80 9.77 -18.84
C ASN A 393 14.48 10.30 -17.42
N ASP A 394 13.35 10.97 -17.24
CA ASP A 394 12.89 11.42 -15.92
C ASP A 394 12.63 10.23 -14.96
N LEU A 395 12.05 9.14 -15.46
CA LEU A 395 11.84 7.89 -14.71
C LEU A 395 13.16 7.28 -14.24
N LYS A 396 14.17 7.16 -15.12
CA LYS A 396 15.51 6.69 -14.77
C LYS A 396 16.19 7.59 -13.74
N ALA A 397 16.12 8.90 -13.92
CA ALA A 397 16.67 9.86 -12.98
C ALA A 397 15.98 9.77 -11.60
N ARG A 398 14.64 9.58 -11.58
CA ARG A 398 13.87 9.43 -10.35
C ARG A 398 14.17 8.09 -9.66
N TRP A 399 14.32 7.01 -10.43
CA TRP A 399 14.76 5.72 -9.89
C TRP A 399 16.11 5.82 -9.21
N LYS A 400 17.08 6.52 -9.80
CA LYS A 400 18.37 6.77 -9.16
C LYS A 400 18.20 7.46 -7.80
N GLN A 401 17.34 8.50 -7.69
CA GLN A 401 17.06 9.16 -6.41
C GLN A 401 16.46 8.17 -5.39
N TYR A 402 15.56 7.29 -5.83
CA TYR A 402 14.99 6.23 -4.99
C TYR A 402 16.07 5.30 -4.45
N ARG A 403 16.96 4.81 -5.32
CA ARG A 403 18.05 3.88 -4.98
C ARG A 403 19.16 4.50 -4.12
N GLU A 404 19.37 5.79 -4.23
CA GLU A 404 20.26 6.56 -3.35
C GLU A 404 19.59 6.95 -2.03
N GLY A 405 18.28 6.81 -1.91
CA GLY A 405 17.46 7.17 -0.77
C GLY A 405 16.87 5.99 -0.01
N SER A 406 15.55 6.06 0.26
CA SER A 406 14.81 5.06 1.05
C SER A 406 14.72 3.68 0.39
N TYR A 407 14.96 3.58 -0.90
CA TYR A 407 14.99 2.31 -1.64
C TYR A 407 16.41 1.74 -1.84
N SER A 408 17.43 2.27 -1.18
CA SER A 408 18.73 1.59 -1.13
C SER A 408 18.59 0.26 -0.39
N ASP A 409 19.40 -0.74 -0.75
CA ASP A 409 19.34 -2.08 -0.13
C ASP A 409 19.42 -2.00 1.39
N LYS A 410 20.34 -1.16 1.89
CA LYS A 410 20.51 -0.93 3.33
C LYS A 410 19.29 -0.29 3.99
N ALA A 411 18.64 0.70 3.34
CA ALA A 411 17.48 1.37 3.88
C ALA A 411 16.26 0.44 3.92
N ILE A 412 16.06 -0.36 2.88
CA ILE A 412 14.99 -1.36 2.82
C ILE A 412 15.17 -2.41 3.93
N GLU A 413 16.36 -3.01 4.02
CA GLU A 413 16.65 -4.02 5.04
C GLU A 413 16.43 -3.46 6.45
N HIS A 414 16.96 -2.27 6.73
CA HIS A 414 16.76 -1.59 8.01
C HIS A 414 15.28 -1.32 8.30
N THR A 415 14.49 -0.88 7.31
CA THR A 415 13.07 -0.59 7.49
C THR A 415 12.29 -1.87 7.80
N ILE A 416 12.53 -2.96 7.06
CA ILE A 416 11.89 -4.26 7.31
C ILE A 416 12.26 -4.76 8.72
N ASP A 417 13.54 -4.76 9.08
CA ASP A 417 13.99 -5.26 10.38
C ASP A 417 13.44 -4.43 11.54
N SER A 418 13.38 -3.11 11.38
CA SER A 418 12.76 -2.21 12.36
C SER A 418 11.29 -2.52 12.57
N LEU A 419 10.51 -2.69 11.48
CA LEU A 419 9.09 -3.04 11.56
C LEU A 419 8.88 -4.41 12.21
N VAL A 420 9.65 -5.41 11.81
CA VAL A 420 9.58 -6.77 12.37
C VAL A 420 9.91 -6.77 13.88
N ASN A 421 10.99 -6.10 14.26
CA ASN A 421 11.36 -6.00 15.67
C ASN A 421 10.29 -5.29 16.48
N HIS A 422 9.69 -4.23 15.92
CA HIS A 422 8.60 -3.50 16.57
C HIS A 422 7.39 -4.39 16.89
N LEU A 423 7.05 -5.35 16.01
CA LEU A 423 5.95 -6.30 16.24
C LEU A 423 6.31 -7.44 17.20
N LYS A 424 7.58 -7.80 17.33
CA LYS A 424 8.05 -8.89 18.21
C LYS A 424 8.20 -8.47 19.68
N ILE A 425 8.51 -7.21 19.94
CA ILE A 425 8.71 -6.71 21.28
C ILE A 425 7.40 -6.84 22.08
N ASN A 426 7.50 -7.32 23.33
CA ASN A 426 6.38 -7.48 24.28
C ASN A 426 5.23 -8.37 23.77
N GLY A 427 5.51 -9.29 22.84
CA GLY A 427 4.63 -10.42 22.53
C GLY A 427 3.39 -10.10 21.68
N ALA A 428 3.34 -8.93 21.02
CA ALA A 428 2.18 -8.58 20.17
C ALA A 428 1.98 -9.57 19.00
N LEU A 429 3.08 -9.96 18.33
CA LEU A 429 3.07 -10.94 17.25
C LEU A 429 2.56 -12.30 17.73
N GLU A 430 3.03 -12.77 18.86
CA GLU A 430 2.63 -14.04 19.46
C GLU A 430 1.15 -14.04 19.85
N ARG A 431 0.64 -12.94 20.43
CA ARG A 431 -0.79 -12.78 20.74
C ARG A 431 -1.64 -12.81 19.47
N ASN A 432 -1.23 -12.07 18.44
CA ASN A 432 -1.93 -12.07 17.15
C ASN A 432 -1.99 -13.47 16.53
N ASN A 433 -0.88 -14.22 16.58
CA ASN A 433 -0.84 -15.57 16.04
C ASN A 433 -1.69 -16.57 16.86
N LYS A 434 -1.81 -16.40 18.17
CA LYS A 434 -2.72 -17.21 19.01
C LYS A 434 -4.19 -17.04 18.58
N VAL A 435 -4.59 -15.83 18.16
CA VAL A 435 -5.97 -15.55 17.72
C VAL A 435 -6.25 -16.15 16.35
N TYR A 436 -5.35 -15.91 15.38
CA TYR A 436 -5.65 -16.21 13.98
C TYR A 436 -4.92 -17.43 13.43
N ASN A 437 -3.93 -17.98 14.16
CA ASN A 437 -3.10 -19.09 13.72
C ASN A 437 -2.59 -18.94 12.27
N MET A 438 -2.05 -17.75 11.94
CA MET A 438 -1.71 -17.35 10.57
C MET A 438 -0.68 -18.28 9.89
N PHE A 439 0.03 -19.11 10.65
CA PHE A 439 1.02 -20.07 10.17
C PHE A 439 0.61 -21.53 10.42
N GLY A 440 -0.67 -21.78 10.71
CA GLY A 440 -1.27 -23.09 10.83
C GLY A 440 -1.63 -23.71 9.48
N ASP A 441 -2.43 -24.77 9.51
CA ASP A 441 -2.77 -25.56 8.32
C ASP A 441 -3.84 -24.91 7.42
N LYS A 442 -4.53 -23.86 7.90
CA LYS A 442 -5.58 -23.17 7.14
C LYS A 442 -4.98 -22.20 6.14
N TRP A 443 -5.14 -22.50 4.85
CA TRP A 443 -4.73 -21.58 3.79
C TRP A 443 -5.56 -20.28 3.80
N VAL A 444 -4.88 -19.16 3.62
CA VAL A 444 -5.48 -17.83 3.53
C VAL A 444 -5.30 -17.30 2.11
N TRP A 445 -6.40 -17.04 1.41
CA TRP A 445 -6.35 -16.44 0.08
C TRP A 445 -5.82 -14.98 0.14
N PRO A 446 -4.98 -14.53 -0.77
CA PRO A 446 -4.34 -15.23 -1.89
C PRO A 446 -2.87 -15.56 -1.60
N VAL A 447 -2.53 -15.88 -0.36
CA VAL A 447 -1.15 -16.06 0.12
C VAL A 447 -0.43 -17.15 -0.66
N PRO A 448 0.69 -16.84 -1.32
CA PRO A 448 1.51 -17.84 -2.00
C PRO A 448 2.38 -18.61 -1.01
N ASN A 449 2.93 -19.74 -1.46
CA ASN A 449 3.92 -20.52 -0.71
C ASN A 449 3.50 -20.85 0.73
N PHE A 450 2.20 -21.03 0.95
CA PHE A 450 1.61 -21.23 2.26
C PHE A 450 2.26 -22.37 3.05
N GLU A 451 2.50 -23.51 2.41
CA GLU A 451 3.10 -24.70 3.03
C GLU A 451 4.59 -24.49 3.37
N THR A 452 5.33 -23.77 2.54
CA THR A 452 6.78 -23.54 2.72
C THR A 452 7.08 -22.40 3.67
N ASN A 453 6.28 -21.31 3.62
CA ASN A 453 6.40 -20.15 4.49
C ASN A 453 5.59 -20.33 5.78
N ASN A 454 5.77 -21.43 6.46
CA ASN A 454 4.99 -21.82 7.62
C ASN A 454 5.50 -21.27 8.97
N THR A 455 6.34 -20.24 8.94
CA THR A 455 6.74 -19.43 10.12
C THR A 455 6.87 -17.97 9.73
N TYR A 456 6.78 -17.09 10.72
CA TYR A 456 6.95 -15.65 10.52
C TYR A 456 8.32 -15.30 9.93
N GLU A 457 9.39 -15.95 10.39
CA GLU A 457 10.76 -15.76 9.89
C GLU A 457 10.89 -16.13 8.42
N LYS A 458 10.27 -17.24 8.00
CA LYS A 458 10.26 -17.65 6.58
C LYS A 458 9.47 -16.67 5.72
N GLU A 459 8.35 -16.15 6.22
CA GLU A 459 7.56 -15.14 5.53
C GLU A 459 8.36 -13.83 5.33
N ILE A 460 9.07 -13.38 6.36
CA ILE A 460 9.93 -12.19 6.26
C ILE A 460 11.12 -12.43 5.32
N ASN A 461 11.72 -13.61 5.36
CA ASN A 461 12.81 -13.96 4.43
C ASN A 461 12.31 -14.02 2.98
N TYR A 462 11.10 -14.53 2.75
CA TYR A 462 10.47 -14.52 1.44
C TYR A 462 10.26 -13.08 0.94
N LEU A 463 9.67 -12.22 1.77
CA LEU A 463 9.48 -10.79 1.45
C LEU A 463 10.80 -10.11 1.07
N LYS A 464 11.86 -10.29 1.87
CA LYS A 464 13.19 -9.72 1.61
C LYS A 464 13.79 -10.25 0.31
N THR A 465 13.70 -11.55 0.06
CA THR A 465 14.24 -12.18 -1.16
C THR A 465 13.50 -11.69 -2.39
N TRP A 466 12.17 -11.71 -2.36
CA TRP A 466 11.33 -11.22 -3.46
C TRP A 466 11.65 -9.76 -3.81
N LEU A 467 11.69 -8.90 -2.80
CA LEU A 467 11.95 -7.46 -2.99
C LEU A 467 13.36 -7.21 -3.54
N LYS A 468 14.35 -7.97 -3.09
CA LYS A 468 15.73 -7.88 -3.61
C LYS A 468 15.81 -8.29 -5.08
N GLU A 469 15.18 -9.39 -5.46
CA GLU A 469 15.13 -9.84 -6.86
C GLU A 469 14.39 -8.81 -7.73
N ARG A 470 13.27 -8.27 -7.24
CA ARG A 470 12.48 -7.25 -7.93
C ARG A 470 13.29 -5.98 -8.18
N ILE A 471 14.00 -5.49 -7.18
CA ILE A 471 14.85 -4.30 -7.30
C ILE A 471 16.01 -4.54 -8.25
N ASN A 472 16.68 -5.69 -8.19
CA ASN A 472 17.74 -6.02 -9.13
C ASN A 472 17.24 -5.99 -10.58
N TRP A 473 16.07 -6.54 -10.85
CA TRP A 473 15.47 -6.48 -12.17
C TRP A 473 15.14 -5.04 -12.60
N LEU A 474 14.58 -4.21 -11.71
CA LEU A 474 14.32 -2.80 -12.01
C LEU A 474 15.61 -2.00 -12.22
N ASP A 475 16.67 -2.28 -11.46
CA ASP A 475 18.00 -1.68 -11.67
C ASP A 475 18.53 -1.96 -13.09
N GLU A 476 18.36 -3.19 -13.59
CA GLU A 476 18.72 -3.56 -14.95
C GLU A 476 17.85 -2.83 -16.00
N GLN A 477 16.50 -2.79 -15.79
CA GLN A 477 15.59 -2.17 -16.75
C GLN A 477 15.76 -0.64 -16.80
N LEU A 478 16.10 -0.01 -15.68
CA LEU A 478 16.25 1.45 -15.55
C LEU A 478 17.73 1.89 -15.60
N GLU A 479 18.62 0.97 -15.97
CA GLU A 479 20.05 1.22 -16.17
C GLU A 479 20.73 1.82 -14.93
N PHE A 480 20.26 1.48 -13.74
CA PHE A 480 20.88 1.91 -12.48
C PHE A 480 21.99 0.94 -12.08
N GLN A 481 23.15 1.48 -11.82
CA GLN A 481 24.25 0.73 -11.23
C GLN A 481 24.55 1.31 -9.85
N PRO A 482 24.34 0.54 -8.76
CA PRO A 482 24.71 1.00 -7.44
C PRO A 482 26.20 1.36 -7.44
N GLU A 483 26.53 2.55 -6.94
CA GLU A 483 27.93 2.84 -6.69
C GLU A 483 28.44 1.82 -5.67
N TYR A 484 29.27 0.90 -6.14
CA TYR A 484 30.00 0.02 -5.25
C TYR A 484 30.89 0.89 -4.35
N THR A 485 30.47 1.12 -3.10
CA THR A 485 31.34 1.67 -2.04
C THR A 485 32.37 0.65 -1.54
N GLY A 486 32.48 -0.49 -2.20
CA GLY A 486 33.61 -1.37 -2.13
C GLY A 486 34.59 -0.95 -3.21
N ILE A 487 35.82 -0.61 -2.83
CA ILE A 487 36.96 -0.23 -3.61
C ILE A 487 36.78 -0.53 -5.10
N LYS A 488 36.49 0.53 -5.92
CA LYS A 488 36.57 0.43 -7.39
C LYS A 488 37.97 -0.03 -7.70
N THR A 489 38.17 -1.31 -7.98
CA THR A 489 39.29 -1.72 -8.79
C THR A 489 38.95 -1.34 -10.22
N GLU A 490 39.16 -0.08 -10.60
CA GLU A 490 39.47 0.22 -11.99
C GLU A 490 40.71 -0.60 -12.33
N ILE A 491 40.48 -1.74 -12.92
CA ILE A 491 41.55 -2.53 -13.55
C ILE A 491 41.80 -1.80 -14.87
N GLU A 492 42.63 -0.75 -14.82
CA GLU A 492 43.35 -0.32 -16.01
C GLU A 492 44.05 -1.55 -16.60
N LYS A 493 43.78 -1.81 -17.87
CA LYS A 493 44.18 -3.06 -18.55
C LYS A 493 45.66 -3.31 -18.66
N ASP A 494 46.53 -2.45 -18.14
CA ASP A 494 47.95 -2.46 -18.55
C ASP A 494 49.02 -2.69 -17.47
N ASP A 495 48.69 -3.11 -16.23
CA ASP A 495 49.74 -3.45 -15.26
C ASP A 495 49.34 -4.58 -14.31
N LYS A 496 49.00 -5.75 -14.86
CA LYS A 496 48.62 -6.95 -14.08
C LYS A 496 49.83 -7.80 -13.63
N GLN A 497 50.95 -7.19 -13.32
CA GLN A 497 52.08 -7.98 -12.77
C GLN A 497 51.77 -8.34 -11.32
N VAL A 498 51.44 -9.63 -11.05
CA VAL A 498 51.27 -10.17 -9.70
C VAL A 498 52.59 -10.15 -8.98
N ILE A 499 52.64 -9.49 -7.82
CA ILE A 499 53.85 -9.46 -6.98
C ILE A 499 53.75 -10.39 -5.77
N GLY A 500 52.61 -10.94 -5.46
CA GLY A 500 52.47 -11.94 -4.41
C GLY A 500 51.05 -12.42 -4.16
N TYR A 501 50.96 -13.62 -3.59
CA TYR A 501 49.75 -14.23 -3.08
C TYR A 501 49.80 -14.25 -1.56
N TYR A 502 48.70 -13.96 -0.87
CA TYR A 502 48.66 -13.92 0.60
C TYR A 502 47.43 -14.65 1.10
N ASN A 503 47.53 -15.31 2.24
CA ASN A 503 46.37 -15.82 2.96
C ASN A 503 45.67 -14.68 3.75
N LEU A 504 44.56 -15.00 4.41
CA LEU A 504 43.78 -14.00 5.21
C LEU A 504 44.57 -13.45 6.40
N GLN A 505 45.60 -14.13 6.87
CA GLN A 505 46.49 -13.68 7.95
C GLN A 505 47.69 -12.84 7.42
N GLY A 506 47.71 -12.53 6.13
CA GLY A 506 48.79 -11.74 5.49
C GLY A 506 50.08 -12.51 5.22
N LYS A 507 50.10 -13.84 5.37
CA LYS A 507 51.29 -14.67 5.07
C LYS A 507 51.44 -14.86 3.58
N LEU A 508 52.63 -14.62 3.06
CA LEU A 508 53.00 -14.83 1.64
C LEU A 508 52.88 -16.32 1.27
N LEU A 509 52.23 -16.57 0.14
CA LEU A 509 52.05 -17.90 -0.46
C LEU A 509 52.82 -17.98 -1.79
N THR A 510 53.29 -19.15 -2.12
CA THR A 510 53.97 -19.40 -3.40
C THR A 510 53.01 -19.49 -4.60
N LYS A 511 51.75 -19.83 -4.36
CA LYS A 511 50.67 -19.92 -5.34
C LYS A 511 49.32 -19.82 -4.62
N PRO A 512 48.21 -19.53 -5.35
CA PRO A 512 46.86 -19.59 -4.76
C PRO A 512 46.57 -20.95 -4.14
N GLN A 513 45.94 -20.95 -2.96
CA GLN A 513 45.54 -22.16 -2.23
C GLN A 513 44.01 -22.29 -2.23
N LYS A 514 43.51 -23.49 -1.94
CA LYS A 514 42.08 -23.75 -1.76
C LYS A 514 41.51 -22.83 -0.67
N GLY A 515 40.41 -22.18 -0.96
CA GLY A 515 39.80 -21.14 -0.11
C GLY A 515 40.10 -19.73 -0.62
N ILE A 516 40.28 -18.77 0.30
CA ILE A 516 40.49 -17.37 -0.04
C ILE A 516 41.97 -17.05 -0.13
N THR A 517 42.38 -16.51 -1.28
CA THR A 517 43.72 -15.97 -1.52
C THR A 517 43.63 -14.50 -1.90
N ILE A 518 44.48 -13.65 -1.32
CA ILE A 518 44.63 -12.24 -1.69
C ILE A 518 45.79 -12.15 -2.68
N ILE A 519 45.52 -11.60 -3.88
CA ILE A 519 46.53 -11.34 -4.89
C ILE A 519 46.91 -9.87 -4.80
N ARG A 520 48.22 -9.60 -4.69
CA ARG A 520 48.76 -8.24 -4.73
C ARG A 520 49.45 -8.00 -6.08
N TYR A 521 49.14 -6.89 -6.70
CA TYR A 521 49.68 -6.46 -7.97
C TYR A 521 50.73 -5.33 -7.78
N LYS A 522 51.55 -5.10 -8.79
CA LYS A 522 52.64 -4.11 -8.76
C LYS A 522 52.14 -2.67 -8.53
N ASN A 523 50.95 -2.35 -9.01
CA ASN A 523 50.27 -1.06 -8.82
C ASN A 523 49.69 -0.84 -7.41
N ARG A 524 50.01 -1.69 -6.42
CA ARG A 524 49.48 -1.69 -5.04
C ARG A 524 48.00 -2.06 -4.90
N ILE A 525 47.32 -2.41 -5.99
CA ILE A 525 45.95 -2.96 -5.93
C ILE A 525 46.01 -4.40 -5.45
N SER A 526 45.00 -4.82 -4.68
CA SER A 526 44.85 -6.21 -4.25
C SER A 526 43.48 -6.73 -4.67
N SER A 527 43.41 -7.97 -5.14
CA SER A 527 42.17 -8.66 -5.41
C SER A 527 42.04 -9.93 -4.56
N LYS A 528 40.79 -10.34 -4.31
CA LYS A 528 40.47 -11.56 -3.59
C LYS A 528 39.98 -12.59 -4.59
N ILE A 529 40.59 -13.78 -4.58
CA ILE A 529 40.12 -14.92 -5.36
C ILE A 529 39.68 -16.04 -4.43
N ILE A 530 38.67 -16.79 -4.84
CA ILE A 530 38.21 -18.01 -4.17
C ILE A 530 38.54 -19.17 -5.08
N THR A 531 39.42 -20.06 -4.62
CA THR A 531 39.78 -21.29 -5.33
C THR A 531 38.98 -22.45 -4.70
N LYS A 532 38.16 -23.11 -5.51
CA LYS A 532 37.32 -24.26 -5.11
C LYS A 532 38.16 -25.51 -4.88
#